data_56e791bac427a9c8fd73cfb77499f73a
#
_entry.id   56e791bac427a9c8fd73cfb77499f73a
#
_cell.length_a   1.000
_cell.length_b   1.000
_cell.length_c   1.000
_cell.angle_alpha   90.00
_cell.angle_beta   90.00
_cell.angle_gamma   90.00
#
_symmetry.space_group_name_H-M   'P 1'
#
loop_
_entity.id
_entity.type
_entity.pdbx_description
1 polymer ?
#
loop_
_entity_poly.entity_id
_entity_poly.type
_entity_poly.pdbx_seq_one_letter_code
_entity_poly.pdbx_strand_id
1 'polypeptide(L)'
;MLKYYDELCKENSVLPRRILLSFAPVSSKKNIDFLKWLGVEIPQETEDRLIKDNAKMSDQSLEIASEILKDILNNNEKLRITVPIGLNVEHIMSYNFQSSINMLQELSKIYREFCIKSSLYD
;
A
#
# COMPACT_ATOMS: atom_id res chain seq x y z
N MET A 1 0.62 -14.06 0.43
CA MET A 1 0.11 -14.06 -0.96
C MET A 1 1.20 -13.91 -2.01
N LEU A 2 2.04 -12.87 -1.93
CA LEU A 2 3.14 -12.66 -2.89
C LEU A 2 4.14 -13.82 -2.91
N LYS A 3 4.47 -14.36 -1.74
CA LYS A 3 5.35 -15.51 -1.64
C LYS A 3 4.77 -16.72 -2.36
N TYR A 4 3.49 -17.00 -2.17
CA TYR A 4 2.80 -18.12 -2.83
C TYR A 4 2.80 -17.95 -4.35
N TYR A 5 2.48 -16.76 -4.83
CA TYR A 5 2.49 -16.44 -6.25
C TYR A 5 3.90 -16.59 -6.86
N ASP A 6 4.91 -16.09 -6.16
CA ASP A 6 6.31 -16.22 -6.57
C ASP A 6 6.72 -17.68 -6.68
N GLU A 7 6.38 -18.50 -5.69
CA GLU A 7 6.66 -19.95 -5.70
C GLU A 7 5.98 -20.66 -6.88
N LEU A 8 4.70 -20.33 -7.14
CA LEU A 8 3.98 -20.90 -8.28
C LEU A 8 4.63 -20.56 -9.61
N CYS A 9 5.09 -19.33 -9.78
CA CYS A 9 5.77 -18.90 -11.00
C CYS A 9 7.09 -19.64 -11.19
N LYS A 10 7.85 -19.82 -10.13
CA LYS A 10 9.12 -20.57 -10.17
C LYS A 10 8.91 -22.05 -10.49
N GLU A 11 7.93 -22.69 -9.85
CA GLU A 11 7.60 -24.09 -10.08
C GLU A 11 7.17 -24.35 -11.53
N ASN A 12 6.48 -23.41 -12.15
CA ASN A 12 5.96 -23.55 -13.51
C ASN A 12 6.85 -22.90 -14.57
N SER A 13 8.02 -22.38 -14.18
CA SER A 13 8.96 -21.68 -15.07
C SER A 13 8.31 -20.55 -15.86
N VAL A 14 7.41 -19.79 -15.19
CA VAL A 14 6.70 -18.67 -15.76
C VAL A 14 7.19 -17.37 -15.11
N LEU A 15 7.37 -16.33 -15.93
CA LEU A 15 7.71 -15.02 -15.39
C LEU A 15 6.49 -14.41 -14.68
N PRO A 16 6.66 -13.90 -13.46
CA PRO A 16 5.55 -13.28 -12.75
C PRO A 16 5.09 -11.99 -13.41
N ARG A 17 3.80 -11.76 -13.41
CA ARG A 17 3.23 -10.47 -13.83
C ARG A 17 3.36 -9.45 -12.70
N ARG A 18 3.37 -8.19 -13.07
CA ARG A 18 3.41 -7.09 -12.09
C ARG A 18 2.14 -7.11 -11.24
N ILE A 19 2.31 -7.00 -9.94
CA ILE A 19 1.21 -6.85 -8.98
C ILE A 19 1.14 -5.38 -8.58
N LEU A 20 -0.03 -4.77 -8.71
CA LEU A 20 -0.26 -3.40 -8.25
C LEU A 20 -0.80 -3.42 -6.84
N LEU A 21 -0.11 -2.74 -5.93
CA LEU A 21 -0.59 -2.52 -4.58
C LEU A 21 -1.44 -1.24 -4.59
N SER A 22 -2.70 -1.37 -4.25
CA SER A 22 -3.63 -0.25 -4.24
C SER A 22 -3.82 0.30 -2.83
N PHE A 23 -3.69 1.61 -2.71
CA PHE A 23 -3.90 2.34 -1.46
C PHE A 23 -4.95 3.42 -1.69
N ALA A 24 -5.82 3.64 -0.71
CA ALA A 24 -6.82 4.69 -0.77
C ALA A 24 -6.70 5.58 0.48
N PRO A 25 -6.62 6.91 0.32
CA PRO A 25 -6.60 7.80 1.48
C PRO A 25 -7.96 7.83 2.17
N VAL A 26 -7.93 7.89 3.49
CA VAL A 26 -9.11 7.97 4.33
C VAL A 26 -9.02 9.23 5.17
N SER A 27 -10.02 10.09 5.11
CA SER A 27 -10.04 11.36 5.84
C SER A 27 -11.24 11.54 6.75
N SER A 28 -12.20 10.60 6.71
CA SER A 28 -13.41 10.66 7.53
C SER A 28 -14.00 9.30 7.77
N LYS A 29 -14.86 9.19 8.78
CA LYS A 29 -15.59 7.94 9.02
C LYS A 29 -16.45 7.54 7.83
N LYS A 30 -16.99 8.49 7.09
CA LYS A 30 -17.76 8.23 5.87
C LYS A 30 -16.92 7.48 4.84
N ASN A 31 -15.64 7.80 4.71
CA ASN A 31 -14.74 7.07 3.81
C ASN A 31 -14.57 5.63 4.27
N ILE A 32 -14.40 5.40 5.57
CA ILE A 32 -14.27 4.05 6.13
C ILE A 32 -15.53 3.24 5.82
N ASP A 33 -16.69 3.81 6.10
CA ASP A 33 -17.98 3.15 5.87
C ASP A 33 -18.18 2.84 4.38
N PHE A 34 -17.80 3.76 3.50
CA PHE A 34 -17.88 3.54 2.06
C PHE A 34 -16.98 2.42 1.59
N LEU A 35 -15.74 2.37 2.08
CA LEU A 35 -14.82 1.27 1.74
C LEU A 35 -15.36 -0.08 2.19
N LYS A 36 -15.94 -0.14 3.39
CA LYS A 36 -16.59 -1.36 3.89
C LYS A 36 -17.77 -1.77 3.01
N TRP A 37 -18.56 -0.78 2.58
CA TRP A 37 -19.69 -1.03 1.68
C TRP A 37 -19.21 -1.61 0.33
N LEU A 38 -18.03 -1.17 -0.16
CA LEU A 38 -17.43 -1.71 -1.37
C LEU A 38 -16.84 -3.12 -1.17
N GLY A 39 -16.83 -3.64 0.04
CA GLY A 39 -16.30 -4.96 0.35
C GLY A 39 -14.85 -4.98 0.81
N VAL A 40 -14.26 -3.82 1.08
CA VAL A 40 -12.91 -3.73 1.62
C VAL A 40 -12.91 -4.12 3.09
N GLU A 41 -12.07 -5.07 3.46
CA GLU A 41 -11.88 -5.46 4.85
C GLU A 41 -10.83 -4.55 5.50
N ILE A 42 -11.24 -3.87 6.57
CA ILE A 42 -10.35 -3.02 7.36
C ILE A 42 -10.15 -3.68 8.72
N PRO A 43 -8.91 -4.08 9.08
CA PRO A 43 -8.66 -4.65 10.40
C PRO A 43 -9.11 -3.71 11.51
N GLN A 44 -9.64 -4.25 12.59
CA GLN A 44 -10.17 -3.45 13.70
C GLN A 44 -9.11 -2.52 14.30
N GLU A 45 -7.88 -2.99 14.43
CA GLU A 45 -6.76 -2.17 14.93
C GLU A 45 -6.49 -0.96 14.05
N THR A 46 -6.56 -1.14 12.73
CA THR A 46 -6.38 -0.06 11.75
C THR A 46 -7.52 0.94 11.86
N GLU A 47 -8.76 0.46 11.94
CA GLU A 47 -9.93 1.33 12.09
C GLU A 47 -9.86 2.14 13.37
N ASP A 48 -9.52 1.51 14.49
CA ASP A 48 -9.39 2.18 15.79
C ASP A 48 -8.32 3.27 15.74
N ARG A 49 -7.19 2.99 15.10
CA ARG A 49 -6.13 3.97 14.91
C ARG A 49 -6.58 5.17 14.07
N LEU A 50 -7.36 4.93 13.01
CA LEU A 50 -7.89 5.99 12.16
C LEU A 50 -8.92 6.85 12.89
N ILE A 51 -9.80 6.24 13.67
CA ILE A 51 -10.89 6.93 14.36
C ILE A 51 -10.40 7.72 15.57
N LYS A 52 -9.31 7.32 16.19
CA LYS A 52 -8.78 7.89 17.42
C LYS A 52 -8.71 9.43 17.41
N ASP A 53 -8.35 10.01 16.27
CA ASP A 53 -8.32 11.46 16.09
C ASP A 53 -8.86 11.79 14.69
N ASN A 54 -10.14 12.17 14.63
CA ASN A 54 -10.81 12.51 13.38
C ASN A 54 -10.12 13.67 12.62
N ALA A 55 -9.56 14.64 13.35
CA ALA A 55 -8.89 15.78 12.74
C ALA A 55 -7.61 15.39 12.01
N LYS A 56 -6.99 14.28 12.41
CA LYS A 56 -5.73 13.79 11.85
C LYS A 56 -5.89 12.48 11.11
N MET A 57 -7.10 12.11 10.74
CA MET A 57 -7.35 10.81 10.07
C MET A 57 -6.62 10.71 8.75
N SER A 58 -6.56 11.78 7.97
CA SER A 58 -5.83 11.81 6.70
C SER A 58 -4.33 11.55 6.91
N ASP A 59 -3.73 12.17 7.91
CA ASP A 59 -2.32 11.97 8.25
C ASP A 59 -2.07 10.55 8.75
N GLN A 60 -2.96 10.00 9.56
CA GLN A 60 -2.87 8.62 10.02
C GLN A 60 -3.01 7.62 8.86
N SER A 61 -3.91 7.90 7.93
CA SER A 61 -4.08 7.09 6.73
C SER A 61 -2.80 7.02 5.91
N LEU A 62 -2.14 8.17 5.71
CA LEU A 62 -0.87 8.25 5.01
C LEU A 62 0.22 7.48 5.75
N GLU A 63 0.32 7.63 7.06
CA GLU A 63 1.30 6.95 7.88
C GLU A 63 1.12 5.42 7.83
N ILE A 64 -0.12 4.95 7.94
CA ILE A 64 -0.45 3.52 7.85
C ILE A 64 -0.07 2.96 6.49
N ALA A 65 -0.43 3.65 5.40
CA ALA A 65 -0.08 3.23 4.04
C ALA A 65 1.45 3.16 3.87
N SER A 66 2.18 4.14 4.39
CA SER A 66 3.64 4.17 4.34
C SER A 66 4.27 3.00 5.10
N GLU A 67 3.75 2.68 6.28
CA GLU A 67 4.21 1.53 7.07
C GLU A 67 3.97 0.21 6.33
N ILE A 68 2.77 0.04 5.76
CA ILE A 68 2.42 -1.16 5.01
C ILE A 68 3.33 -1.33 3.81
N LEU A 69 3.56 -0.27 3.04
CA LEU A 69 4.45 -0.33 1.87
C LEU A 69 5.87 -0.69 2.27
N LYS A 70 6.42 -0.06 3.30
CA LYS A 70 7.77 -0.38 3.80
C LYS A 70 7.88 -1.83 4.25
N ASP A 71 6.88 -2.34 4.96
CA ASP A 71 6.86 -3.72 5.41
C ASP A 71 6.84 -4.70 4.24
N ILE A 72 6.02 -4.44 3.22
CA ILE A 72 5.94 -5.29 2.04
C ILE A 72 7.27 -5.30 1.29
N LEU A 73 7.86 -4.13 1.05
CA LEU A 73 9.13 -4.02 0.33
C LEU A 73 10.26 -4.72 1.08
N ASN A 74 10.36 -4.51 2.39
CA ASN A 74 11.39 -5.13 3.23
C ASN A 74 11.23 -6.64 3.30
N ASN A 75 10.01 -7.13 3.44
CA ASN A 75 9.73 -8.56 3.49
C ASN A 75 10.02 -9.23 2.14
N ASN A 76 9.69 -8.59 1.03
CA ASN A 76 9.98 -9.12 -0.30
C ASN A 76 11.49 -9.24 -0.54
N GLU A 77 12.27 -8.24 -0.11
CA GLU A 77 13.72 -8.29 -0.20
C GLU A 77 14.29 -9.42 0.67
N LYS A 78 13.84 -9.50 1.92
CA LYS A 78 14.30 -10.52 2.87
C LYS A 78 13.98 -11.94 2.41
N LEU A 79 12.82 -12.15 1.83
CA LEU A 79 12.36 -13.45 1.33
C LEU A 79 12.80 -13.71 -0.12
N ARG A 80 13.52 -12.79 -0.74
CA ARG A 80 13.97 -12.87 -2.14
C ARG A 80 12.82 -13.12 -3.12
N ILE A 81 11.71 -12.44 -2.90
CA ILE A 81 10.56 -12.49 -3.79
C ILE A 81 10.86 -11.67 -5.04
N THR A 82 10.68 -12.26 -6.22
CA THR A 82 11.02 -11.64 -7.51
C THR A 82 9.81 -11.06 -8.25
N VAL A 83 8.62 -11.10 -7.64
CA VAL A 83 7.41 -10.53 -8.25
C VAL A 83 7.55 -9.01 -8.35
N PRO A 84 7.44 -8.43 -9.56
CA PRO A 84 7.50 -6.98 -9.70
C PRO A 84 6.26 -6.32 -9.08
N ILE A 85 6.49 -5.25 -8.32
CA ILE A 85 5.43 -4.52 -7.62
C ILE A 85 5.31 -3.12 -8.19
N GLY A 86 4.08 -2.71 -8.45
CA GLY A 86 3.74 -1.34 -8.78
C GLY A 86 2.83 -0.75 -7.71
N LEU A 87 2.63 0.55 -7.77
CA LEU A 87 1.77 1.29 -6.84
C LEU A 87 0.58 1.88 -7.56
N ASN A 88 -0.55 1.89 -6.90
CA ASN A 88 -1.74 2.58 -7.34
C ASN A 88 -2.37 3.29 -6.14
N VAL A 89 -2.65 4.57 -6.28
CA VAL A 89 -3.40 5.31 -5.27
C VAL A 89 -4.78 5.58 -5.86
N GLU A 90 -5.80 4.99 -5.23
CA GLU A 90 -7.18 5.13 -5.69
C GLU A 90 -7.80 6.41 -5.13
N HIS A 91 -8.31 7.25 -6.04
CA HIS A 91 -9.03 8.45 -5.70
C HIS A 91 -10.53 8.17 -5.75
N ILE A 92 -11.10 7.80 -4.59
CA ILE A 92 -12.49 7.35 -4.52
C ILE A 92 -13.45 8.53 -4.29
N MET A 93 -13.04 9.49 -3.45
CA MET A 93 -13.88 10.62 -3.08
C MET A 93 -13.30 11.93 -3.63
N SER A 94 -14.12 12.71 -4.33
CA SER A 94 -13.69 13.98 -4.95
C SER A 94 -13.06 14.97 -3.96
N TYR A 95 -13.53 14.98 -2.72
CA TYR A 95 -12.99 15.88 -1.68
C TYR A 95 -11.66 15.40 -1.09
N ASN A 96 -11.20 14.17 -1.42
CA ASN A 96 -9.92 13.64 -0.96
C ASN A 96 -8.78 13.89 -1.94
N PHE A 97 -8.95 14.79 -2.90
CA PHE A 97 -7.97 14.99 -3.96
C PHE A 97 -6.58 15.31 -3.44
N GLN A 98 -6.48 16.25 -2.49
CA GLN A 98 -5.19 16.62 -1.92
C GLN A 98 -4.57 15.45 -1.12
N SER A 99 -5.39 14.70 -0.39
CA SER A 99 -4.94 13.51 0.33
C SER A 99 -4.41 12.44 -0.62
N SER A 100 -5.06 12.26 -1.77
CA SER A 100 -4.63 11.30 -2.80
C SER A 100 -3.28 11.72 -3.38
N ILE A 101 -3.10 13.00 -3.68
CA ILE A 101 -1.82 13.53 -4.19
C ILE A 101 -0.71 13.35 -3.16
N ASN A 102 -0.96 13.69 -1.90
CA ASN A 102 0.02 13.55 -0.82
C ASN A 102 0.44 12.09 -0.65
N MET A 103 -0.52 11.19 -0.68
CA MET A 103 -0.26 9.75 -0.57
C MET A 103 0.57 9.26 -1.76
N LEU A 104 0.20 9.64 -2.98
CA LEU A 104 0.95 9.25 -4.17
C LEU A 104 2.39 9.75 -4.11
N GLN A 105 2.61 10.99 -3.70
CA GLN A 105 3.95 11.57 -3.59
C GLN A 105 4.79 10.82 -2.54
N GLU A 106 4.24 10.59 -1.35
CA GLU A 106 4.97 9.93 -0.27
C GLU A 106 5.27 8.46 -0.59
N LEU A 107 4.29 7.72 -1.07
CA LEU A 107 4.49 6.32 -1.44
C LEU A 107 5.46 6.17 -2.61
N SER A 108 5.40 7.06 -3.60
CA SER A 108 6.35 7.06 -4.72
C SER A 108 7.77 7.34 -4.24
N LYS A 109 7.94 8.23 -3.27
CA LYS A 109 9.24 8.54 -2.68
C LYS A 109 9.82 7.30 -1.98
N ILE A 110 9.02 6.64 -1.15
CA ILE A 110 9.42 5.42 -0.44
C ILE A 110 9.84 4.34 -1.44
N TYR A 111 9.04 4.13 -2.47
CA TYR A 111 9.31 3.13 -3.49
C TYR A 111 10.61 3.41 -4.25
N ARG A 112 10.81 4.65 -4.67
CA ARG A 112 12.03 5.05 -5.39
C ARG A 112 13.29 4.93 -4.53
N GLU A 113 13.22 5.35 -3.28
CA GLU A 113 14.34 5.21 -2.34
C GLU A 113 14.71 3.75 -2.13
N PHE A 114 13.70 2.88 -2.02
CA PHE A 114 13.91 1.45 -1.90
C PHE A 114 14.58 0.87 -3.16
N CYS A 115 14.12 1.24 -4.35
CA CYS A 115 14.70 0.76 -5.60
C CYS A 115 16.14 1.21 -5.78
N ILE A 116 16.47 2.45 -5.43
CA ILE A 116 17.85 2.97 -5.48
C ILE A 116 18.73 2.19 -4.53
N LYS A 117 18.27 1.98 -3.29
CA LYS A 117 19.03 1.24 -2.28
C LYS A 117 19.30 -0.19 -2.75
N SER A 118 18.29 -0.86 -3.29
CA SER A 118 18.43 -2.23 -3.79
C SER A 118 19.44 -2.31 -4.94
N SER A 119 19.43 -1.36 -5.88
CA SER A 119 20.36 -1.34 -7.01
C SER A 119 21.79 -1.07 -6.60
N LEU A 120 22.04 -0.40 -5.47
CA LEU A 120 23.37 -0.18 -4.95
C LEU A 120 24.04 -1.44 -4.40
N TYR A 121 23.24 -2.45 -4.05
CA TYR A 121 23.72 -3.70 -3.47
C TYR A 121 23.68 -4.89 -4.45
N ASP A 122 23.16 -4.65 -5.64
CA ASP A 122 23.18 -5.63 -6.71
C ASP A 122 24.51 -5.55 -7.48
#